data_7264fe001bfc98eb54dbe73ca4137bf6
#
_entry.id   7264fe001bfc98eb54dbe73ca4137bf6
#
_cell.length_a   1.000
_cell.length_b   1.000
_cell.length_c   1.000
_cell.angle_alpha   90.00
_cell.angle_beta   90.00
_cell.angle_gamma   90.00
#
_symmetry.space_group_name_H-M   'P 1'
#
loop_
_entity.id
_entity.type
_entity.pdbx_description
1 polymer ?
#
loop_
_entity_poly.entity_id
_entity_poly.type
_entity_poly.pdbx_seq_one_letter_code
_entity_poly.pdbx_strand_id
1 'polypeptide(L)'
;MTTPPRPAFDEPAIHGLGQAIAAEGAPPSSVGHLPVLDREATAYLTEVEQATGKTGLFQRLLTLFINDLSRHEGAVQASVAAADWVALGRAAHGIKGSAATIGARRIEQVSRALEAACREDEVPAAEATALGGQLLHHCAEFRATYS
;
A
#
# COMPACT_ATOMS: atom_id res chain seq x y z
N MET A 1 3.51 21.56 -7.61
CA MET A 1 3.02 21.11 -6.96
C MET A 1 2.63 20.90 -6.98
N THR A 2 3.04 21.41 -7.39
CA THR A 2 2.50 21.04 -6.89
C THR A 2 2.16 20.46 -7.18
N THR A 3 2.40 20.43 -7.43
CA THR A 3 1.94 19.79 -7.20
C THR A 3 1.62 19.36 -7.58
N PRO A 4 1.70 19.22 -7.59
CA PRO A 4 1.24 18.79 -7.63
C PRO A 4 0.96 18.37 -7.99
N PRO A 5 1.13 18.48 -8.28
CA PRO A 5 0.76 18.03 -8.18
C PRO A 5 0.45 17.54 -8.52
N ARG A 6 0.34 17.06 -8.75
CA ARG A 6 0.16 16.55 -8.49
C ARG A 6 -0.38 15.98 -8.76
N PRO A 7 -0.15 15.97 -9.14
CA PRO A 7 -0.60 15.39 -8.89
C PRO A 7 -0.94 14.92 -9.14
N ALA A 8 -0.60 14.51 -9.73
CA ALA A 8 -1.02 14.02 -9.45
C ALA A 8 -1.23 13.60 -9.86
N PHE A 9 -1.43 13.46 -10.45
CA PHE A 9 -1.70 13.05 -10.26
C PHE A 9 -1.77 13.15 -10.43
N ASP A 10 -1.40 12.88 -10.85
CA ASP A 10 -1.70 13.08 -10.46
C ASP A 10 -1.56 13.11 -10.53
N GLU A 11 -1.32 13.20 -10.90
CA GLU A 11 -1.42 13.36 -10.47
C GLU A 11 -1.45 13.31 -10.27
N PRO A 12 -1.24 13.20 -10.37
CA PRO A 12 -1.49 13.34 -9.78
C PRO A 12 -1.37 13.25 -9.36
N ALA A 13 -0.93 13.63 -9.56
CA ALA A 13 -1.06 13.69 -8.68
C ALA A 13 -0.77 13.61 -8.35
N ILE A 14 -0.55 13.49 -8.40
CA ILE A 14 -0.42 13.45 -7.64
C ILE A 14 -0.16 13.81 -7.44
N HIS A 15 -0.01 14.22 -7.41
CA HIS A 15 0.16 14.67 -6.53
C HIS A 15 0.25 14.71 -6.12
N GLY A 16 0.82 14.68 -6.45
CA GLY A 16 0.83 14.84 -5.61
C GLY A 16 1.06 14.69 -5.36
N LEU A 17 1.23 14.34 -5.45
CA LEU A 17 1.31 14.22 -4.80
C LEU A 17 1.60 14.31 -4.55
N GLY A 18 2.12 14.17 -4.59
CA GLY A 18 2.27 14.27 -4.00
C GLY A 18 2.41 14.67 -3.82
N GLN A 19 2.70 14.76 -3.69
CA GLN A 19 2.56 15.21 -3.17
C GLN A 19 2.49 15.02 -2.64
N ALA A 20 2.99 15.13 -2.53
CA ALA A 20 2.81 15.13 -1.67
C ALA A 20 3.11 14.82 -1.35
N ILE A 21 3.61 14.78 -1.22
CA ILE A 21 3.93 14.70 -0.65
C ILE A 21 4.39 14.90 -0.26
N ALA A 22 5.06 15.08 -0.10
CA ALA A 22 5.43 15.45 0.55
C ALA A 22 5.82 15.55 0.97
N ALA A 23 6.11 15.81 1.16
CA ALA A 23 6.40 16.05 1.63
C ALA A 23 6.58 15.68 1.97
N GLU A 24 7.18 15.86 1.62
CA GLU A 24 7.63 15.05 2.25
C GLU A 24 7.19 13.66 2.36
N GLY A 25 7.73 12.66 2.46
CA GLY A 25 7.08 11.41 2.60
C GLY A 25 5.61 11.59 2.93
N ALA A 26 4.74 10.86 2.29
CA ALA A 26 3.33 11.03 2.56
C ALA A 26 3.01 10.68 4.01
N PRO A 27 2.46 11.59 4.79
CA PRO A 27 1.97 11.20 6.12
C PRO A 27 0.83 10.21 5.98
N PRO A 28 0.60 9.37 6.97
CA PRO A 28 -0.47 8.38 6.92
C PRO A 28 -1.83 8.96 6.68
N SER A 29 -2.07 10.08 7.28
CA SER A 29 -3.34 10.77 7.14
C SER A 29 -3.61 11.18 5.69
N SER A 30 -2.56 11.29 4.85
CA SER A 30 -2.71 11.72 3.48
C SER A 30 -3.41 10.68 2.60
N VAL A 31 -3.52 9.44 3.03
CA VAL A 31 -4.19 8.40 2.26
C VAL A 31 -5.61 8.11 2.74
N GLY A 32 -6.06 8.83 3.77
CA GLY A 32 -7.39 8.58 4.33
C GLY A 32 -8.54 8.84 3.36
N HIS A 33 -8.31 9.66 2.33
CA HIS A 33 -9.31 9.93 1.29
C HIS A 33 -9.45 8.79 0.28
N LEU A 34 -8.49 7.89 0.24
CA LEU A 34 -8.53 6.76 -0.70
C LEU A 34 -9.47 5.68 -0.19
N PRO A 35 -10.12 4.94 -1.08
CA PRO A 35 -10.96 3.82 -0.65
C PRO A 35 -10.10 2.72 -0.04
N VAL A 36 -10.66 2.01 0.93
CA VAL A 36 -10.01 0.82 1.48
C VAL A 36 -9.88 -0.23 0.38
N LEU A 37 -10.92 -0.35 -0.45
CA LEU A 37 -10.92 -1.25 -1.60
C LEU A 37 -11.47 -0.49 -2.79
N ASP A 38 -10.71 -0.48 -3.91
CA ASP A 38 -11.07 0.25 -5.11
C ASP A 38 -12.14 -0.51 -5.90
N ARG A 39 -13.23 0.19 -6.19
CA ARG A 39 -14.35 -0.41 -6.93
C ARG A 39 -13.97 -0.80 -8.36
N GLU A 40 -13.08 -0.03 -9.00
CA GLU A 40 -12.67 -0.34 -10.36
C GLU A 40 -11.91 -1.66 -10.42
N ALA A 41 -11.00 -1.88 -9.45
CA ALA A 41 -10.28 -3.15 -9.38
C ALA A 41 -11.23 -4.31 -9.13
N THR A 42 -12.21 -4.12 -8.23
CA THR A 42 -13.22 -5.14 -7.94
C THR A 42 -14.06 -5.44 -9.17
N ALA A 43 -14.48 -4.40 -9.89
CA ALA A 43 -15.29 -4.56 -11.11
C ALA A 43 -14.51 -5.31 -12.19
N TYR A 44 -13.21 -5.01 -12.34
CA TYR A 44 -12.37 -5.71 -13.30
C TYR A 44 -12.31 -7.20 -12.99
N LEU A 45 -12.12 -7.56 -11.72
CA LEU A 45 -12.07 -8.97 -11.34
C LEU A 45 -13.41 -9.67 -11.57
N THR A 46 -14.53 -8.96 -11.34
CA THR A 46 -15.85 -9.49 -11.61
C THR A 46 -16.02 -9.75 -13.11
N GLU A 47 -15.54 -8.84 -13.97
CA GLU A 47 -15.58 -9.03 -15.41
C GLU A 47 -14.77 -10.25 -15.84
N VAL A 48 -13.61 -10.45 -15.24
CA VAL A 48 -12.78 -11.62 -15.51
C VAL A 48 -13.52 -12.91 -15.11
N GLU A 49 -14.21 -12.89 -13.97
CA GLU A 49 -15.01 -14.04 -13.54
C GLU A 49 -16.09 -14.37 -14.58
N GLN A 50 -16.80 -13.35 -15.05
CA GLN A 50 -17.86 -13.54 -16.04
C GLN A 50 -17.30 -14.03 -17.36
N ALA A 51 -16.20 -13.47 -17.82
CA ALA A 51 -15.59 -13.81 -19.11
C ALA A 51 -15.02 -15.24 -19.12
N THR A 52 -14.50 -15.71 -17.99
CA THR A 52 -13.84 -17.02 -17.92
C THR A 52 -14.74 -18.12 -17.37
N GLY A 53 -15.92 -17.76 -16.85
CA GLY A 53 -16.82 -18.71 -16.20
C GLY A 53 -16.34 -19.17 -14.84
N LYS A 54 -15.28 -18.57 -14.33
CA LYS A 54 -14.73 -18.92 -13.01
C LYS A 54 -15.37 -18.06 -11.95
N THR A 55 -16.17 -18.66 -11.08
CA THR A 55 -16.83 -17.95 -9.99
C THR A 55 -15.93 -17.92 -8.77
N GLY A 56 -16.09 -16.86 -7.94
CA GLY A 56 -15.37 -16.75 -6.68
C GLY A 56 -13.93 -16.34 -6.83
N LEU A 57 -13.50 -15.85 -7.99
CA LEU A 57 -12.12 -15.40 -8.22
C LEU A 57 -11.74 -14.29 -7.26
N PHE A 58 -12.58 -13.27 -7.14
CA PHE A 58 -12.31 -12.14 -6.25
C PHE A 58 -12.16 -12.62 -4.80
N GLN A 59 -13.06 -13.49 -4.35
CA GLN A 59 -13.00 -14.00 -2.97
C GLN A 59 -11.73 -14.80 -2.71
N ARG A 60 -11.30 -15.60 -3.68
CA ARG A 60 -10.04 -16.36 -3.54
C ARG A 60 -8.84 -15.43 -3.45
N LEU A 61 -8.81 -14.40 -4.32
CA LEU A 61 -7.71 -13.44 -4.30
C LEU A 61 -7.71 -12.64 -3.00
N LEU A 62 -8.89 -12.27 -2.50
CA LEU A 62 -9.02 -11.57 -1.25
C LEU A 62 -8.49 -12.40 -0.08
N THR A 63 -8.86 -13.67 -0.03
CA THR A 63 -8.38 -14.59 1.01
C THR A 63 -6.86 -14.73 0.95
N LEU A 64 -6.31 -14.91 -0.24
CA LEU A 64 -4.86 -15.01 -0.42
C LEU A 64 -4.16 -13.73 0.01
N PHE A 65 -4.74 -12.58 -0.33
CA PHE A 65 -4.18 -11.29 0.05
C PHE A 65 -4.15 -11.14 1.57
N ILE A 66 -5.25 -11.45 2.25
CA ILE A 66 -5.33 -11.35 3.71
C ILE A 66 -4.33 -12.28 4.38
N ASN A 67 -4.19 -13.51 3.87
CA ASN A 67 -3.21 -14.46 4.41
C ASN A 67 -1.78 -13.95 4.20
N ASP A 68 -1.48 -13.38 3.03
CA ASP A 68 -0.18 -12.81 2.75
C ASP A 68 0.12 -11.60 3.63
N LEU A 69 -0.90 -10.79 3.95
CA LEU A 69 -0.71 -9.65 4.83
C LEU A 69 -0.13 -10.06 6.18
N SER A 70 -0.62 -11.16 6.75
CA SER A 70 -0.13 -11.62 8.06
C SER A 70 1.37 -11.90 8.02
N ARG A 71 1.83 -12.55 6.95
CA ARG A 71 3.26 -12.85 6.76
C ARG A 71 4.07 -11.57 6.58
N HIS A 72 3.59 -10.67 5.75
CA HIS A 72 4.29 -9.41 5.49
C HIS A 72 4.29 -8.49 6.72
N GLU A 73 3.22 -8.50 7.50
CA GLU A 73 3.19 -7.72 8.74
C GLU A 73 4.29 -8.14 9.70
N GLY A 74 4.50 -9.45 9.83
CA GLY A 74 5.59 -9.95 10.66
C GLY A 74 6.94 -9.48 10.16
N ALA A 75 7.14 -9.49 8.83
CA ALA A 75 8.39 -9.02 8.23
C ALA A 75 8.58 -7.51 8.45
N VAL A 76 7.52 -6.71 8.34
CA VAL A 76 7.58 -5.27 8.59
C VAL A 76 7.97 -5.01 10.04
N GLN A 77 7.31 -5.67 10.99
CA GLN A 77 7.59 -5.51 12.42
C GLN A 77 9.03 -5.87 12.75
N ALA A 78 9.50 -7.00 12.26
CA ALA A 78 10.86 -7.47 12.54
C ALA A 78 11.91 -6.53 11.92
N SER A 79 11.65 -6.07 10.69
CA SER A 79 12.59 -5.18 9.98
C SER A 79 12.71 -3.83 10.65
N VAL A 80 11.59 -3.26 11.09
CA VAL A 80 11.60 -1.98 11.81
C VAL A 80 12.36 -2.13 13.13
N ALA A 81 12.09 -3.20 13.88
CA ALA A 81 12.74 -3.43 15.17
C ALA A 81 14.25 -3.60 15.00
N ALA A 82 14.69 -4.19 13.91
CA ALA A 82 16.12 -4.43 13.63
C ALA A 82 16.76 -3.27 12.86
N ALA A 83 15.99 -2.26 12.47
CA ALA A 83 16.46 -1.19 11.58
C ALA A 83 17.05 -1.77 10.30
N ASP A 84 16.45 -2.86 9.80
CA ASP A 84 16.89 -3.52 8.56
C ASP A 84 16.08 -2.95 7.40
N TRP A 85 16.59 -1.83 6.86
CA TRP A 85 15.85 -1.07 5.86
C TRP A 85 15.76 -1.80 4.52
N VAL A 86 16.74 -2.64 4.20
CA VAL A 86 16.68 -3.45 2.98
C VAL A 86 15.53 -4.45 3.08
N ALA A 87 15.43 -5.15 4.20
CA ALA A 87 14.33 -6.10 4.40
C ALA A 87 12.98 -5.40 4.44
N LEU A 88 12.92 -4.23 5.08
CA LEU A 88 11.68 -3.44 5.14
C LEU A 88 11.23 -3.01 3.75
N GLY A 89 12.15 -2.56 2.92
CA GLY A 89 11.86 -2.18 1.54
C GLY A 89 11.33 -3.34 0.71
N ARG A 90 11.88 -4.52 0.92
CA ARG A 90 11.41 -5.73 0.23
C ARG A 90 10.00 -6.11 0.65
N ALA A 91 9.71 -6.04 1.94
CA ALA A 91 8.37 -6.32 2.45
C ALA A 91 7.36 -5.32 1.88
N ALA A 92 7.72 -4.03 1.87
CA ALA A 92 6.86 -2.99 1.31
C ALA A 92 6.61 -3.23 -0.18
N HIS A 93 7.64 -3.64 -0.92
CA HIS A 93 7.50 -3.92 -2.36
C HIS A 93 6.49 -5.06 -2.59
N GLY A 94 6.60 -6.12 -1.81
CA GLY A 94 5.68 -7.27 -1.94
C GLY A 94 4.24 -6.88 -1.61
N ILE A 95 4.05 -6.13 -0.54
CA ILE A 95 2.71 -5.66 -0.16
C ILE A 95 2.14 -4.74 -1.23
N LYS A 96 2.95 -3.83 -1.76
CA LYS A 96 2.52 -2.89 -2.80
C LYS A 96 1.96 -3.63 -4.01
N GLY A 97 2.68 -4.64 -4.49
CA GLY A 97 2.25 -5.41 -5.66
C GLY A 97 0.93 -6.13 -5.42
N SER A 98 0.82 -6.80 -4.29
CA SER A 98 -0.42 -7.53 -3.94
C SER A 98 -1.58 -6.57 -3.74
N ALA A 99 -1.34 -5.45 -3.07
CA ALA A 99 -2.38 -4.44 -2.82
C ALA A 99 -2.88 -3.82 -4.12
N ALA A 100 -1.98 -3.57 -5.07
CA ALA A 100 -2.37 -3.02 -6.37
C ALA A 100 -3.32 -3.97 -7.10
N THR A 101 -3.02 -5.27 -7.04
CA THR A 101 -3.83 -6.28 -7.73
C THR A 101 -5.26 -6.34 -7.19
N ILE A 102 -5.41 -6.31 -5.86
CA ILE A 102 -6.75 -6.43 -5.24
C ILE A 102 -7.47 -5.07 -5.15
N GLY A 103 -6.76 -3.97 -5.31
CA GLY A 103 -7.34 -2.64 -5.22
C GLY A 103 -7.31 -2.04 -3.82
N ALA A 104 -6.44 -2.52 -2.95
CA ALA A 104 -6.29 -1.99 -1.59
C ALA A 104 -5.43 -0.71 -1.65
N ARG A 105 -6.05 0.40 -2.03
CA ARG A 105 -5.33 1.63 -2.39
C ARG A 105 -4.59 2.27 -1.23
N ARG A 106 -5.16 2.26 -0.03
CA ARG A 106 -4.47 2.83 1.14
C ARG A 106 -3.18 2.08 1.42
N ILE A 107 -3.26 0.75 1.43
CA ILE A 107 -2.09 -0.11 1.67
C ILE A 107 -1.07 0.11 0.56
N GLU A 108 -1.52 0.16 -0.68
CA GLU A 108 -0.64 0.35 -1.84
C GLU A 108 0.15 1.65 -1.72
N GLN A 109 -0.52 2.76 -1.39
CA GLN A 109 0.14 4.06 -1.34
C GLN A 109 1.15 4.16 -0.19
N VAL A 110 0.80 3.66 0.98
CA VAL A 110 1.73 3.68 2.11
C VAL A 110 2.93 2.77 1.82
N SER A 111 2.68 1.60 1.21
CA SER A 111 3.77 0.69 0.82
C SER A 111 4.70 1.33 -0.18
N ARG A 112 4.15 2.08 -1.14
CA ARG A 112 4.96 2.79 -2.14
C ARG A 112 5.86 3.82 -1.48
N ALA A 113 5.31 4.60 -0.55
CA ALA A 113 6.07 5.62 0.17
C ALA A 113 7.17 4.97 1.02
N LEU A 114 6.85 3.87 1.69
CA LEU A 114 7.82 3.15 2.51
C LEU A 114 8.94 2.56 1.67
N GLU A 115 8.60 1.95 0.55
CA GLU A 115 9.60 1.39 -0.36
C GLU A 115 10.55 2.49 -0.84
N ALA A 116 10.01 3.65 -1.22
CA ALA A 116 10.81 4.77 -1.67
C ALA A 116 11.75 5.27 -0.57
N ALA A 117 11.27 5.38 0.66
CA ALA A 117 12.10 5.81 1.79
C ALA A 117 13.26 4.85 2.03
N CYS A 118 13.00 3.55 1.90
CA CYS A 118 14.03 2.52 2.14
C CYS A 118 15.06 2.44 1.02
N ARG A 119 14.81 3.10 -0.12
CA ARG A 119 15.75 3.11 -1.25
C ARG A 119 16.70 4.30 -1.24
N GLU A 120 16.51 5.25 -0.33
CA GLU A 120 17.39 6.41 -0.27
C GLU A 120 18.76 5.98 0.24
N ASP A 121 19.81 6.67 -0.23
CA ASP A 121 21.18 6.38 0.18
C ASP A 121 21.33 6.49 1.69
N GLU A 122 20.74 7.54 2.28
CA GLU A 122 20.60 7.68 3.72
C GLU A 122 19.14 7.52 4.06
N VAL A 123 18.78 6.35 4.54
CA VAL A 123 17.38 6.05 4.85
C VAL A 123 16.92 6.92 6.02
N PRO A 124 15.82 7.68 5.86
CA PRO A 124 15.27 8.49 6.96
C PRO A 124 14.59 7.58 7.97
N ALA A 125 15.35 7.14 8.98
CA ALA A 125 14.92 6.11 9.92
C ALA A 125 13.59 6.44 10.62
N ALA A 126 13.42 7.69 11.07
CA ALA A 126 12.20 8.11 11.75
C ALA A 126 10.99 8.02 10.81
N GLU A 127 11.16 8.47 9.57
CA GLU A 127 10.10 8.43 8.57
C GLU A 127 9.78 6.98 8.18
N ALA A 128 10.80 6.17 7.96
CA ALA A 128 10.60 4.76 7.59
C ALA A 128 9.88 4.01 8.72
N THR A 129 10.25 4.28 9.97
CA THR A 129 9.58 3.68 11.12
C THR A 129 8.11 4.10 11.19
N ALA A 130 7.85 5.39 11.00
CA ALA A 130 6.48 5.91 11.01
C ALA A 130 5.65 5.30 9.89
N LEU A 131 6.19 5.23 8.68
CA LEU A 131 5.49 4.63 7.55
C LEU A 131 5.23 3.14 7.78
N GLY A 132 6.17 2.43 8.40
CA GLY A 132 5.97 1.03 8.78
C GLY A 132 4.79 0.86 9.71
N GLY A 133 4.70 1.72 10.72
CA GLY A 133 3.57 1.71 11.66
C GLY A 133 2.23 1.99 10.97
N GLN A 134 2.24 2.92 10.03
CA GLN A 134 1.05 3.26 9.27
C GLN A 134 0.61 2.14 8.36
N LEU A 135 1.57 1.48 7.73
CA LEU A 135 1.28 0.31 6.90
C LEU A 135 0.61 -0.77 7.73
N LEU A 136 1.14 -1.05 8.92
CA LEU A 136 0.53 -2.03 9.82
C LEU A 136 -0.89 -1.63 10.21
N HIS A 137 -1.12 -0.33 10.45
CA HIS A 137 -2.46 0.17 10.77
C HIS A 137 -3.43 -0.10 9.62
N HIS A 138 -3.05 0.20 8.40
CA HIS A 138 -3.94 -0.01 7.24
C HIS A 138 -4.13 -1.49 6.94
N CYS A 139 -3.14 -2.33 7.21
CA CYS A 139 -3.30 -3.78 7.09
C CYS A 139 -4.33 -4.29 8.09
N ALA A 140 -4.27 -3.81 9.33
CA ALA A 140 -5.23 -4.18 10.36
C ALA A 140 -6.64 -3.70 10.01
N GLU A 141 -6.74 -2.47 9.49
CA GLU A 141 -8.01 -1.91 9.03
C GLU A 141 -8.64 -2.77 7.93
N PHE A 142 -7.83 -3.16 6.95
CA PHE A 142 -8.28 -4.00 5.85
C PHE A 142 -8.79 -5.34 6.36
N ARG A 143 -8.00 -5.97 7.23
CA ARG A 143 -8.38 -7.27 7.78
C ARG A 143 -9.68 -7.18 8.57
N ALA A 144 -9.84 -6.13 9.38
CA ALA A 144 -11.06 -5.95 10.17
C ALA A 144 -12.29 -5.75 9.28
N THR A 145 -12.11 -5.18 8.10
CA THR A 145 -13.21 -4.88 7.18
C THR A 145 -13.60 -6.10 6.35
N TYR A 146 -12.63 -6.94 5.94
CA TYR A 146 -12.86 -7.94 4.90
C TYR A 146 -12.61 -9.39 5.31
N SER A 147 -12.12 -9.65 6.51
CA SER A 147 -11.93 -11.04 6.93
C SER A 147 -12.99 -11.55 7.90
#